data_d843c41d8b87d4b9f98ecc6e6b5df40a
#
_entry.id   d843c41d8b87d4b9f98ecc6e6b5df40a
#
_cell.length_a   1.000
_cell.length_b   1.000
_cell.length_c   1.000
_cell.angle_alpha   90.00
_cell.angle_beta   90.00
_cell.angle_gamma   90.00
#
_symmetry.space_group_name_H-M   'P 1'
#
loop_
_entity.id
_entity.type
_entity.pdbx_description
1 polymer ?
#
loop_
_entity_poly.entity_id
_entity_poly.type
_entity_poly.pdbx_seq_one_letter_code
_entity_poly.pdbx_strand_id
1 'polypeptide(L)'
;YLTPVLIYAELLENDESISSENQEMIHEITKSVDQASNLSKELLAFSRQDTGVRLEPLNFTEEVRNAVSIVRQLAPAAITLKTEIAEEPLYVLGRRRMAEHILMNLCKNAFQAMEKTERKELWIRRAAKGNDAIRLLVSDTGCGIGDDAMQKIFEPFYTTKGSRQGTGLGLSVVRNMVTSVGGTICVESKAGEGTTFVIEIPQSGPEVEADGRKRLKHVQKIAIVSGEESAKTWKAAASHSRKTVDLYAHPAALIDRVQKDPSAYDLLIAEYTLPTMNGIELCEVVRRINPEIRLILIAEQGGADFEWYLNNGMIDRFMLKDEFAEEFAEMFEG
;
A
#
# COMPACT_ATOMS: atom_id res chain seq x y z
N TYR A 1 -13.19 -17.75 -2.97
CA TYR A 1 -14.54 -18.35 -3.10
C TYR A 1 -15.51 -17.50 -3.95
N LEU A 2 -15.30 -16.18 -4.09
CA LEU A 2 -16.19 -15.31 -4.91
C LEU A 2 -15.81 -15.30 -6.39
N THR A 3 -14.55 -15.52 -6.75
CA THR A 3 -14.05 -15.51 -8.14
C THR A 3 -14.77 -16.53 -9.05
N PRO A 4 -15.01 -17.80 -8.65
CA PRO A 4 -15.77 -18.71 -9.48
C PRO A 4 -17.21 -18.27 -9.75
N VAL A 5 -17.86 -17.61 -8.77
CA VAL A 5 -19.24 -17.11 -8.94
C VAL A 5 -19.28 -15.98 -9.97
N LEU A 6 -18.29 -15.08 -10.00
CA LEU A 6 -18.17 -14.04 -11.03
C LEU A 6 -17.97 -14.66 -12.42
N ILE A 7 -17.07 -15.63 -12.54
CA ILE A 7 -16.82 -16.30 -13.83
C ILE A 7 -18.08 -16.97 -14.36
N TYR A 8 -18.83 -17.67 -13.51
CA TYR A 8 -20.07 -18.31 -13.93
C TYR A 8 -21.16 -17.29 -14.26
N ALA A 9 -21.25 -16.20 -13.53
CA ALA A 9 -22.20 -15.12 -13.82
C ALA A 9 -21.87 -14.43 -15.16
N GLU A 10 -20.60 -14.13 -15.44
CA GLU A 10 -20.17 -13.56 -16.73
C GLU A 10 -20.43 -14.54 -17.91
N LEU A 11 -20.22 -15.84 -17.72
CA LEU A 11 -20.55 -16.83 -18.74
C LEU A 11 -22.05 -16.87 -19.05
N LEU A 12 -22.90 -16.75 -18.02
CA LEU A 12 -24.34 -16.72 -18.18
C LEU A 12 -24.85 -15.39 -18.76
N GLU A 13 -24.23 -14.22 -18.43
CA GLU A 13 -24.56 -12.93 -19.06
C GLU A 13 -24.33 -12.93 -20.58
N ASN A 14 -23.35 -13.68 -21.05
CA ASN A 14 -23.00 -13.78 -22.47
C ASN A 14 -23.75 -14.91 -23.21
N ASP A 15 -24.65 -15.63 -22.55
CA ASP A 15 -25.44 -16.71 -23.18
C ASP A 15 -26.74 -16.14 -23.76
N GLU A 16 -26.82 -16.06 -25.09
CA GLU A 16 -27.98 -15.56 -25.84
C GLU A 16 -29.26 -16.38 -25.64
N SER A 17 -29.15 -17.59 -25.07
CA SER A 17 -30.31 -18.46 -24.78
C SER A 17 -31.08 -18.08 -23.51
N ILE A 18 -30.52 -17.18 -22.69
CA ILE A 18 -31.10 -16.77 -21.42
C ILE A 18 -32.12 -15.63 -21.63
N SER A 19 -33.29 -15.78 -20.99
CA SER A 19 -34.33 -14.74 -21.05
C SER A 19 -33.85 -13.42 -20.42
N SER A 20 -34.39 -12.31 -20.89
CA SER A 20 -34.05 -10.97 -20.38
C SER A 20 -34.27 -10.83 -18.88
N GLU A 21 -35.30 -11.48 -18.33
CA GLU A 21 -35.57 -11.51 -16.88
C GLU A 21 -34.47 -12.23 -16.11
N ASN A 22 -33.94 -13.33 -16.64
CA ASN A 22 -32.82 -14.06 -16.04
C ASN A 22 -31.50 -13.31 -16.19
N GLN A 23 -31.29 -12.57 -17.29
CA GLN A 23 -30.14 -11.69 -17.45
C GLN A 23 -30.11 -10.57 -16.40
N GLU A 24 -31.26 -9.95 -16.09
CA GLU A 24 -31.35 -8.97 -15.00
C GLU A 24 -30.99 -9.60 -13.65
N MET A 25 -31.45 -10.84 -13.37
CA MET A 25 -31.08 -11.54 -12.13
C MET A 25 -29.57 -11.85 -12.07
N ILE A 26 -28.97 -12.28 -13.17
CA ILE A 26 -27.52 -12.54 -13.25
C ILE A 26 -26.75 -11.27 -13.00
N HIS A 27 -27.15 -10.16 -13.60
CA HIS A 27 -26.52 -8.84 -13.38
C HIS A 27 -26.60 -8.42 -11.89
N GLU A 28 -27.74 -8.62 -11.22
CA GLU A 28 -27.85 -8.33 -9.78
C GLU A 28 -26.99 -9.28 -8.92
N ILE A 29 -26.82 -10.55 -9.33
CA ILE A 29 -25.88 -11.50 -8.67
C ILE A 29 -24.44 -11.01 -8.82
N THR A 30 -24.00 -10.69 -10.04
CA THR A 30 -22.65 -10.16 -10.32
C THR A 30 -22.34 -8.95 -9.46
N LYS A 31 -23.26 -7.99 -9.45
CA LYS A 31 -23.15 -6.79 -8.62
C LYS A 31 -23.06 -7.07 -7.12
N SER A 32 -23.86 -8.03 -6.64
CA SER A 32 -23.85 -8.43 -5.22
C SER A 32 -22.53 -9.11 -4.82
N VAL A 33 -21.96 -9.94 -5.71
CA VAL A 33 -20.67 -10.62 -5.50
C VAL A 33 -19.53 -9.61 -5.51
N ASP A 34 -19.55 -8.63 -6.43
CA ASP A 34 -18.57 -7.55 -6.46
C ASP A 34 -18.60 -6.71 -5.19
N GLN A 35 -19.81 -6.40 -4.68
CA GLN A 35 -19.98 -5.69 -3.42
C GLN A 35 -19.40 -6.51 -2.24
N ALA A 36 -19.68 -7.80 -2.18
CA ALA A 36 -19.14 -8.69 -1.15
C ALA A 36 -17.62 -8.81 -1.23
N SER A 37 -17.06 -8.88 -2.44
CA SER A 37 -15.61 -8.89 -2.68
C SER A 37 -14.94 -7.61 -2.20
N ASN A 38 -15.52 -6.47 -2.53
CA ASN A 38 -15.01 -5.17 -2.11
C ASN A 38 -15.12 -4.98 -0.60
N LEU A 39 -16.24 -5.39 0.03
CA LEU A 39 -16.40 -5.38 1.48
C LEU A 39 -15.35 -6.27 2.16
N SER A 40 -15.10 -7.47 1.61
CA SER A 40 -14.06 -8.37 2.12
C SER A 40 -12.67 -7.75 2.05
N LYS A 41 -12.33 -7.07 0.94
CA LYS A 41 -11.07 -6.34 0.79
C LYS A 41 -10.95 -5.19 1.79
N GLU A 42 -12.02 -4.42 1.99
CA GLU A 42 -12.06 -3.32 2.96
C GLU A 42 -11.94 -3.83 4.41
N LEU A 43 -12.60 -4.95 4.74
CA LEU A 43 -12.47 -5.60 6.06
C LEU A 43 -11.06 -6.15 6.29
N LEU A 44 -10.45 -6.76 5.27
CA LEU A 44 -9.06 -7.23 5.35
C LEU A 44 -8.09 -6.06 5.51
N ALA A 45 -8.30 -4.94 4.81
CA ALA A 45 -7.52 -3.72 4.98
C ALA A 45 -7.68 -3.15 6.41
N PHE A 46 -8.89 -3.18 6.96
CA PHE A 46 -9.17 -2.77 8.33
C PHE A 46 -8.53 -3.72 9.37
N SER A 47 -8.65 -5.04 9.18
CA SER A 47 -8.10 -6.06 10.11
C SER A 47 -6.57 -6.12 10.12
N ARG A 48 -5.91 -5.74 9.01
CA ARG A 48 -4.43 -5.79 8.89
C ARG A 48 -3.72 -4.60 9.51
N GLN A 49 -4.44 -3.66 10.15
CA GLN A 49 -3.84 -2.46 10.75
C GLN A 49 -2.89 -2.73 11.93
N ASP A 50 -2.99 -3.90 12.59
CA ASP A 50 -2.21 -4.22 13.79
C ASP A 50 -0.98 -5.10 13.54
N THR A 51 -0.70 -5.53 12.32
CA THR A 51 0.43 -6.42 12.06
C THR A 51 1.58 -5.67 11.38
N GLY A 52 2.42 -5.02 12.20
CA GLY A 52 3.85 -4.78 11.91
C GLY A 52 4.27 -4.20 10.56
N VAL A 53 3.38 -3.55 9.80
CA VAL A 53 3.75 -2.95 8.52
C VAL A 53 4.62 -1.73 8.78
N ARG A 54 5.88 -1.82 8.36
CA ARG A 54 6.87 -0.77 8.51
C ARG A 54 6.46 0.48 7.72
N LEU A 55 6.46 1.63 8.40
CA LEU A 55 6.34 2.93 7.75
C LEU A 55 7.66 3.25 7.06
N GLU A 56 7.59 3.69 5.82
CA GLU A 56 8.75 4.15 5.05
C GLU A 56 8.56 5.60 4.63
N PRO A 57 9.62 6.36 4.45
CA PRO A 57 9.52 7.68 3.88
C PRO A 57 9.13 7.59 2.42
N LEU A 58 8.08 8.31 2.09
CA LEU A 58 7.50 8.37 0.77
C LEU A 58 7.55 9.79 0.23
N ASN A 59 7.86 9.94 -1.04
CA ASN A 59 7.62 11.19 -1.75
C ASN A 59 6.10 11.38 -1.91
N PHE A 60 5.49 12.02 -0.93
CA PHE A 60 4.04 12.21 -0.90
C PHE A 60 3.52 13.05 -2.05
N THR A 61 4.35 13.96 -2.59
CA THR A 61 4.02 14.73 -3.79
C THR A 61 3.79 13.82 -4.99
N GLU A 62 4.66 12.87 -5.21
CA GLU A 62 4.58 11.92 -6.30
C GLU A 62 3.43 10.93 -6.09
N GLU A 63 3.28 10.39 -4.88
CA GLU A 63 2.14 9.54 -4.50
C GLU A 63 0.79 10.23 -4.80
N VAL A 64 0.64 11.49 -4.43
CA VAL A 64 -0.58 12.28 -4.70
C VAL A 64 -0.78 12.48 -6.22
N ARG A 65 0.28 12.78 -6.98
CA ARG A 65 0.19 12.93 -8.44
C ARG A 65 -0.25 11.65 -9.12
N ASN A 66 0.33 10.51 -8.73
CA ASN A 66 -0.04 9.20 -9.24
C ASN A 66 -1.51 8.88 -8.92
N ALA A 67 -1.93 9.11 -7.69
CA ALA A 67 -3.31 8.92 -7.27
C ALA A 67 -4.30 9.83 -8.03
N VAL A 68 -3.95 11.10 -8.25
CA VAL A 68 -4.76 12.03 -9.05
C VAL A 68 -4.90 11.57 -10.50
N SER A 69 -3.87 10.96 -11.09
CA SER A 69 -3.96 10.42 -12.46
C SER A 69 -5.01 9.30 -12.55
N ILE A 70 -5.09 8.44 -11.52
CA ILE A 70 -6.10 7.37 -11.42
C ILE A 70 -7.49 7.97 -11.21
N VAL A 71 -7.63 8.92 -10.27
CA VAL A 71 -8.90 9.62 -10.02
C VAL A 71 -9.43 10.26 -11.30
N ARG A 72 -8.55 10.87 -12.12
CA ARG A 72 -8.93 11.51 -13.39
C ARG A 72 -9.50 10.52 -14.40
N GLN A 73 -8.99 9.29 -14.44
CA GLN A 73 -9.50 8.24 -15.32
C GLN A 73 -10.86 7.70 -14.87
N LEU A 74 -11.10 7.69 -13.56
CA LEU A 74 -12.32 7.15 -12.96
C LEU A 74 -13.41 8.20 -12.74
N ALA A 75 -13.09 9.48 -12.86
CA ALA A 75 -14.03 10.57 -12.65
C ALA A 75 -15.15 10.53 -13.71
N PRO A 76 -16.42 10.56 -13.30
CA PRO A 76 -17.53 10.70 -14.24
C PRO A 76 -17.37 11.95 -15.12
N ALA A 77 -17.72 11.86 -16.42
CA ALA A 77 -17.53 12.93 -17.39
C ALA A 77 -18.22 14.26 -17.01
N ALA A 78 -19.25 14.19 -16.17
CA ALA A 78 -19.96 15.37 -15.68
C ALA A 78 -19.21 16.14 -14.58
N ILE A 79 -18.14 15.56 -14.00
CA ILE A 79 -17.41 16.17 -12.89
C ILE A 79 -16.18 16.90 -13.41
N THR A 80 -16.05 18.16 -13.03
CA THR A 80 -14.85 18.97 -13.31
C THR A 80 -13.82 18.75 -12.20
N LEU A 81 -12.76 18.00 -12.50
CA LEU A 81 -11.63 17.79 -11.59
C LEU A 81 -10.61 18.92 -11.72
N LYS A 82 -10.36 19.64 -10.64
CA LYS A 82 -9.37 20.70 -10.53
C LYS A 82 -8.28 20.30 -9.53
N THR A 83 -7.00 20.54 -9.86
CA THR A 83 -5.88 20.10 -9.05
C THR A 83 -4.86 21.20 -8.85
N GLU A 84 -4.42 21.38 -7.62
CA GLU A 84 -3.34 22.32 -7.25
C GLU A 84 -2.32 21.55 -6.41
N ILE A 85 -1.32 20.96 -7.07
CA ILE A 85 -0.27 20.18 -6.43
C ILE A 85 1.04 20.91 -6.67
N ALA A 86 1.59 21.52 -5.62
CA ALA A 86 2.89 22.19 -5.71
C ALA A 86 3.98 21.19 -6.17
N GLU A 87 4.96 21.68 -6.92
CA GLU A 87 6.00 20.83 -7.53
C GLU A 87 7.04 20.32 -6.53
N GLU A 88 7.19 21.04 -5.44
CA GLU A 88 8.15 20.72 -4.39
C GLU A 88 7.93 19.29 -3.84
N PRO A 89 8.98 18.46 -3.84
CA PRO A 89 8.89 17.14 -3.24
C PRO A 89 8.75 17.26 -1.73
N LEU A 90 7.69 16.73 -1.16
CA LEU A 90 7.48 16.64 0.28
C LEU A 90 7.36 15.16 0.68
N TYR A 91 8.05 14.81 1.74
CA TYR A 91 8.16 13.46 2.22
C TYR A 91 7.36 13.26 3.50
N VAL A 92 6.75 12.08 3.63
CA VAL A 92 6.05 11.62 4.85
C VAL A 92 6.54 10.22 5.22
N LEU A 93 6.44 9.88 6.48
CA LEU A 93 6.57 8.49 6.91
C LEU A 93 5.23 7.82 6.70
N GLY A 94 5.15 6.84 5.78
CA GLY A 94 3.88 6.25 5.39
C GLY A 94 4.01 4.87 4.79
N ARG A 95 2.89 4.36 4.28
CA ARG A 95 2.82 3.10 3.51
C ARG A 95 2.67 3.42 2.04
N ARG A 96 3.28 2.63 1.17
CA ARG A 96 3.08 2.75 -0.27
C ARG A 96 1.61 2.79 -0.64
N ARG A 97 1.26 3.60 -1.62
CA ARG A 97 -0.12 3.83 -2.08
C ARG A 97 -1.06 4.42 -1.02
N MET A 98 -0.54 4.96 0.09
CA MET A 98 -1.38 5.59 1.10
C MET A 98 -2.19 6.74 0.52
N ALA A 99 -1.58 7.60 -0.30
CA ALA A 99 -2.27 8.70 -0.96
C ALA A 99 -3.35 8.21 -1.94
N GLU A 100 -3.08 7.12 -2.67
CA GLU A 100 -4.05 6.49 -3.57
C GLU A 100 -5.29 6.01 -2.80
N HIS A 101 -5.09 5.25 -1.71
CA HIS A 101 -6.21 4.76 -0.90
C HIS A 101 -7.02 5.90 -0.28
N ILE A 102 -6.37 6.94 0.22
CA ILE A 102 -7.03 8.12 0.77
C ILE A 102 -7.86 8.82 -0.30
N LEU A 103 -7.24 9.15 -1.45
CA LEU A 103 -7.89 9.90 -2.51
C LEU A 103 -9.03 9.10 -3.14
N MET A 104 -8.85 7.79 -3.38
CA MET A 104 -9.91 6.95 -3.92
C MET A 104 -11.15 6.92 -3.04
N ASN A 105 -10.98 6.78 -1.72
CA ASN A 105 -12.12 6.80 -0.78
C ASN A 105 -12.82 8.16 -0.76
N LEU A 106 -12.08 9.25 -0.66
CA LEU A 106 -12.65 10.59 -0.60
C LEU A 106 -13.30 11.00 -1.91
N CYS A 107 -12.64 10.75 -3.05
CA CYS A 107 -13.17 11.08 -4.38
C CYS A 107 -14.42 10.27 -4.72
N LYS A 108 -14.46 8.96 -4.40
CA LYS A 108 -15.66 8.13 -4.57
C LYS A 108 -16.83 8.70 -3.76
N ASN A 109 -16.60 9.13 -2.53
CA ASN A 109 -17.64 9.79 -1.73
C ASN A 109 -18.10 11.10 -2.35
N ALA A 110 -17.18 11.92 -2.86
CA ALA A 110 -17.45 13.18 -3.54
C ALA A 110 -18.27 12.96 -4.83
N PHE A 111 -17.90 11.97 -5.66
CA PHE A 111 -18.66 11.63 -6.87
C PHE A 111 -20.11 11.31 -6.56
N GLN A 112 -20.34 10.49 -5.54
CA GLN A 112 -21.68 10.12 -5.10
C GLN A 112 -22.46 11.32 -4.52
N ALA A 113 -21.78 12.19 -3.74
CA ALA A 113 -22.41 13.39 -3.18
C ALA A 113 -22.84 14.38 -4.27
N MET A 114 -22.18 14.37 -5.42
CA MET A 114 -22.45 15.25 -6.56
C MET A 114 -23.41 14.65 -7.61
N GLU A 115 -23.89 13.41 -7.45
CA GLU A 115 -24.78 12.78 -8.45
C GLU A 115 -25.98 13.65 -8.81
N LYS A 116 -26.61 14.25 -7.81
CA LYS A 116 -27.87 15.01 -7.94
C LYS A 116 -27.70 16.53 -7.88
N THR A 117 -26.46 17.05 -7.80
CA THR A 117 -26.20 18.48 -7.77
C THR A 117 -26.02 19.04 -9.18
N GLU A 118 -26.34 20.32 -9.37
CA GLU A 118 -26.12 21.02 -10.65
C GLU A 118 -24.63 21.31 -10.86
N ARG A 119 -23.95 21.82 -9.82
CA ARG A 119 -22.52 22.08 -9.84
C ARG A 119 -21.75 20.84 -9.40
N LYS A 120 -20.80 20.39 -10.24
CA LYS A 120 -20.04 19.16 -10.01
C LYS A 120 -18.55 19.45 -10.15
N GLU A 121 -17.98 20.07 -9.13
CA GLU A 121 -16.56 20.38 -9.07
C GLU A 121 -15.90 19.62 -7.92
N LEU A 122 -14.79 18.95 -8.24
CA LEU A 122 -13.90 18.30 -7.28
C LEU A 122 -12.54 18.97 -7.32
N TRP A 123 -12.06 19.43 -6.17
CA TRP A 123 -10.76 20.02 -6.00
C TRP A 123 -9.87 19.11 -5.18
N ILE A 124 -8.63 18.91 -5.65
CA ILE A 124 -7.58 18.22 -4.89
C ILE A 124 -6.40 19.19 -4.80
N ARG A 125 -6.04 19.58 -3.57
CA ARG A 125 -4.96 20.53 -3.31
C ARG A 125 -3.96 19.93 -2.34
N ARG A 126 -2.67 20.05 -2.64
CA ARG A 126 -1.59 19.68 -1.76
C ARG A 126 -0.70 20.91 -1.51
N ALA A 127 -0.49 21.26 -0.24
CA ALA A 127 0.37 22.35 0.17
C ALA A 127 1.22 21.95 1.36
N ALA A 128 2.37 22.61 1.54
CA ALA A 128 3.10 22.57 2.80
C ALA A 128 2.32 23.40 3.85
N LYS A 129 2.32 22.91 5.09
CA LYS A 129 1.85 23.66 6.26
C LYS A 129 3.05 24.02 7.16
N GLY A 130 3.72 25.11 6.84
CA GLY A 130 5.02 25.41 7.46
C GLY A 130 6.07 24.38 7.06
N ASN A 131 7.02 24.11 7.96
CA ASN A 131 8.08 23.12 7.74
C ASN A 131 7.77 21.74 8.35
N ASP A 132 6.65 21.60 9.06
CA ASP A 132 6.41 20.47 9.95
C ASP A 132 5.30 19.51 9.45
N ALA A 133 4.45 19.95 8.53
CA ALA A 133 3.33 19.16 8.05
C ALA A 133 2.98 19.40 6.57
N ILE A 134 2.43 18.39 5.96
CA ILE A 134 1.84 18.42 4.63
C ILE A 134 0.34 18.43 4.78
N ARG A 135 -0.33 19.33 4.05
CA ARG A 135 -1.78 19.42 4.00
C ARG A 135 -2.30 18.92 2.65
N LEU A 136 -3.23 17.98 2.68
CA LEU A 136 -4.00 17.51 1.53
C LEU A 136 -5.46 17.90 1.75
N LEU A 137 -6.05 18.62 0.80
CA LEU A 137 -7.45 19.03 0.81
C LEU A 137 -8.17 18.36 -0.35
N VAL A 138 -9.34 17.80 -0.05
CA VAL A 138 -10.27 17.26 -1.05
C VAL A 138 -11.61 17.93 -0.84
N SER A 139 -12.05 18.77 -1.79
CA SER A 139 -13.26 19.57 -1.70
C SER A 139 -14.22 19.25 -2.84
N ASP A 140 -15.48 19.00 -2.54
CA ASP A 140 -16.55 18.79 -3.50
C ASP A 140 -17.68 19.81 -3.36
N THR A 141 -18.46 19.97 -4.42
CA THR A 141 -19.68 20.79 -4.45
C THR A 141 -20.94 19.92 -4.36
N GLY A 142 -20.86 18.84 -3.58
CA GLY A 142 -21.95 17.89 -3.39
C GLY A 142 -23.06 18.37 -2.46
N CYS A 143 -23.91 17.45 -2.05
CA CYS A 143 -25.02 17.74 -1.14
C CYS A 143 -24.59 18.11 0.28
N GLY A 144 -23.33 18.03 0.61
CA GLY A 144 -22.80 18.28 1.95
C GLY A 144 -23.24 17.23 2.99
N ILE A 145 -22.85 17.48 4.24
CA ILE A 145 -23.10 16.60 5.39
C ILE A 145 -23.85 17.41 6.44
N GLY A 146 -24.96 16.87 6.92
CA GLY A 146 -25.72 17.51 8.00
C GLY A 146 -25.07 17.31 9.38
N ASP A 147 -25.41 18.19 10.32
CA ASP A 147 -24.80 18.25 11.67
C ASP A 147 -24.92 16.91 12.44
N ASP A 148 -26.04 16.22 12.33
CA ASP A 148 -26.26 14.92 13.00
C ASP A 148 -25.31 13.82 12.50
N ALA A 149 -24.96 13.88 11.21
CA ALA A 149 -24.07 12.91 10.59
C ALA A 149 -22.59 13.25 10.83
N MET A 150 -22.25 14.54 10.96
CA MET A 150 -20.89 15.03 11.07
C MET A 150 -20.08 14.35 12.18
N GLN A 151 -20.70 14.04 13.31
CA GLN A 151 -20.04 13.39 14.44
C GLN A 151 -19.79 11.90 14.20
N LYS A 152 -20.54 11.27 13.28
CA LYS A 152 -20.57 9.81 13.06
C LYS A 152 -19.89 9.36 11.77
N ILE A 153 -19.55 10.28 10.85
CA ILE A 153 -19.05 9.89 9.51
C ILE A 153 -17.77 9.07 9.53
N PHE A 154 -17.00 9.13 10.62
CA PHE A 154 -15.78 8.34 10.81
C PHE A 154 -16.03 7.06 11.62
N GLU A 155 -17.24 6.78 12.09
CA GLU A 155 -17.56 5.52 12.76
C GLU A 155 -17.62 4.38 11.72
N PRO A 156 -17.02 3.22 12.02
CA PRO A 156 -17.12 2.06 11.14
C PRO A 156 -18.60 1.68 10.88
N PHE A 157 -18.90 1.33 9.65
CA PHE A 157 -20.24 0.94 9.18
C PHE A 157 -21.30 2.07 9.17
N TYR A 158 -20.94 3.28 9.57
CA TYR A 158 -21.85 4.40 9.48
C TYR A 158 -22.01 4.85 8.03
N THR A 159 -23.25 4.90 7.54
CA THR A 159 -23.61 5.40 6.21
C THR A 159 -24.96 6.07 6.22
N THR A 160 -25.07 7.20 5.56
CA THR A 160 -26.36 7.88 5.26
C THR A 160 -26.98 7.37 3.95
N LYS A 161 -26.27 6.51 3.23
CA LYS A 161 -26.68 5.90 1.96
C LYS A 161 -27.34 4.55 2.28
N GLY A 162 -28.39 4.20 1.55
CA GLY A 162 -29.06 2.90 1.75
C GLY A 162 -28.06 1.73 1.65
N SER A 163 -28.39 0.60 2.26
CA SER A 163 -27.54 -0.60 2.40
C SER A 163 -26.95 -1.16 1.09
N ARG A 164 -27.41 -0.69 -0.07
CA ARG A 164 -26.92 -1.09 -1.41
C ARG A 164 -25.82 -0.17 -1.97
N GLN A 165 -25.52 1.00 -1.36
CA GLN A 165 -24.63 2.01 -1.97
C GLN A 165 -23.40 2.39 -1.15
N GLY A 166 -23.24 1.94 0.08
CA GLY A 166 -22.08 2.27 0.90
C GLY A 166 -21.83 1.27 2.01
N THR A 167 -20.58 0.83 2.16
CA THR A 167 -20.14 -0.09 3.22
C THR A 167 -20.01 0.60 4.58
N GLY A 168 -19.92 1.94 4.58
CA GLY A 168 -19.62 2.73 5.79
C GLY A 168 -18.20 2.56 6.34
N LEU A 169 -17.30 1.90 5.60
CA LEU A 169 -15.94 1.67 6.05
C LEU A 169 -14.92 2.67 5.47
N GLY A 170 -15.21 3.28 4.32
CA GLY A 170 -14.23 4.11 3.60
C GLY A 170 -13.62 5.24 4.43
N LEU A 171 -14.43 6.02 5.14
CA LEU A 171 -13.92 7.15 5.96
C LEU A 171 -13.22 6.68 7.23
N SER A 172 -13.68 5.61 7.87
CA SER A 172 -12.98 5.03 9.03
C SER A 172 -11.62 4.46 8.65
N VAL A 173 -11.48 3.84 7.48
CA VAL A 173 -10.20 3.39 6.92
C VAL A 173 -9.27 4.57 6.67
N VAL A 174 -9.75 5.64 6.04
CA VAL A 174 -8.95 6.87 5.81
C VAL A 174 -8.47 7.45 7.14
N ARG A 175 -9.35 7.61 8.12
CA ARG A 175 -9.00 8.13 9.44
C ARG A 175 -7.89 7.29 10.08
N ASN A 176 -8.05 5.97 10.09
CA ASN A 176 -7.08 5.06 10.67
C ASN A 176 -5.72 5.13 9.94
N MET A 177 -5.73 5.19 8.59
CA MET A 177 -4.50 5.35 7.82
C MET A 177 -3.76 6.64 8.18
N VAL A 178 -4.47 7.75 8.26
CA VAL A 178 -3.90 9.05 8.60
C VAL A 178 -3.38 9.07 10.02
N THR A 179 -4.15 8.55 10.99
CA THR A 179 -3.72 8.51 12.40
C THR A 179 -2.56 7.55 12.65
N SER A 180 -2.45 6.46 11.89
CA SER A 180 -1.33 5.50 12.01
C SER A 180 0.03 6.10 11.66
N VAL A 181 0.06 7.21 10.94
CA VAL A 181 1.27 7.96 10.58
C VAL A 181 1.42 9.28 11.37
N GLY A 182 0.68 9.41 12.48
CA GLY A 182 0.70 10.61 13.31
C GLY A 182 -0.02 11.82 12.71
N GLY A 183 -0.80 11.62 11.64
CA GLY A 183 -1.57 12.66 10.98
C GLY A 183 -2.95 12.87 11.62
N THR A 184 -3.64 13.91 11.13
CA THR A 184 -5.02 14.26 11.50
C THR A 184 -5.89 14.42 10.27
N ILE A 185 -7.18 14.10 10.39
CA ILE A 185 -8.19 14.35 9.38
C ILE A 185 -9.35 15.12 10.01
N CYS A 186 -9.70 16.23 9.37
CA CYS A 186 -10.85 17.07 9.73
C CYS A 186 -11.79 17.17 8.53
N VAL A 187 -13.04 17.56 8.80
CA VAL A 187 -14.06 17.76 7.77
C VAL A 187 -14.76 19.09 8.03
N GLU A 188 -14.93 19.86 6.97
CA GLU A 188 -15.72 21.09 6.93
C GLU A 188 -16.83 20.86 5.91
N SER A 189 -18.09 20.91 6.33
CA SER A 189 -19.22 20.68 5.44
C SER A 189 -20.45 21.40 5.92
N LYS A 190 -21.29 21.77 4.96
CA LYS A 190 -22.62 22.32 5.22
C LYS A 190 -23.60 21.74 4.22
N ALA A 191 -24.76 21.31 4.71
CA ALA A 191 -25.79 20.75 3.88
C ALA A 191 -26.16 21.69 2.71
N GLY A 192 -26.07 21.18 1.47
CA GLY A 192 -26.33 21.92 0.24
C GLY A 192 -25.13 22.72 -0.31
N GLU A 193 -24.01 22.84 0.41
CA GLU A 193 -22.85 23.65 -0.02
C GLU A 193 -21.61 22.83 -0.43
N GLY A 194 -21.59 21.54 -0.05
CA GLY A 194 -20.48 20.62 -0.35
C GLY A 194 -19.66 20.24 0.88
N THR A 195 -18.55 19.52 0.64
CA THR A 195 -17.70 19.00 1.71
C THR A 195 -16.23 19.24 1.41
N THR A 196 -15.45 19.58 2.43
CA THR A 196 -13.99 19.66 2.36
C THR A 196 -13.39 18.76 3.44
N PHE A 197 -12.61 17.77 3.02
CA PHE A 197 -11.75 17.02 3.91
C PHE A 197 -10.37 17.65 3.94
N VAL A 198 -9.84 17.86 5.14
CA VAL A 198 -8.51 18.41 5.40
C VAL A 198 -7.69 17.33 6.10
N ILE A 199 -6.65 16.88 5.46
CA ILE A 199 -5.71 15.89 6.01
C ILE A 199 -4.38 16.60 6.25
N GLU A 200 -3.83 16.41 7.44
CA GLU A 200 -2.50 16.91 7.81
C GLU A 200 -1.64 15.73 8.24
N ILE A 201 -0.48 15.60 7.61
CA ILE A 201 0.47 14.50 7.88
C ILE A 201 1.81 15.14 8.25
N PRO A 202 2.48 14.72 9.36
CA PRO A 202 3.80 15.18 9.70
C PRO A 202 4.77 15.01 8.53
N GLN A 203 5.52 16.06 8.21
CA GLN A 203 6.56 16.00 7.21
C GLN A 203 7.75 15.22 7.74
N SER A 204 8.32 14.36 6.94
CA SER A 204 9.61 13.71 7.19
C SER A 204 10.69 14.30 6.29
N GLY A 205 11.94 14.12 6.66
CA GLY A 205 13.05 14.53 5.79
C GLY A 205 13.18 13.63 4.56
N PRO A 206 13.77 14.13 3.45
CA PRO A 206 14.05 13.34 2.25
C PRO A 206 15.13 12.26 2.46
N GLU A 207 15.69 12.17 3.66
CA GLU A 207 16.88 11.36 3.97
C GLU A 207 16.72 9.85 3.73
N VAL A 208 15.61 9.44 3.13
CA VAL A 208 15.31 8.03 2.95
C VAL A 208 15.07 7.62 1.49
N GLU A 209 14.86 8.51 0.53
CA GLU A 209 14.72 8.10 -0.88
C GLU A 209 16.03 7.78 -1.60
N ALA A 210 17.12 8.41 -1.20
CA ALA A 210 18.44 8.04 -1.74
C ALA A 210 19.04 6.80 -1.07
N ASP A 211 18.31 6.19 -0.11
CA ASP A 211 18.93 5.33 0.90
C ASP A 211 18.52 3.85 0.92
N GLY A 212 18.17 3.30 -0.18
CA GLY A 212 18.57 1.91 -0.39
C GLY A 212 20.09 1.75 -0.22
N ARG A 213 20.86 2.74 -0.69
CA ARG A 213 22.34 2.78 -0.55
C ARG A 213 22.80 3.28 0.83
N LYS A 214 22.21 4.32 1.43
CA LYS A 214 22.64 4.84 2.75
C LYS A 214 22.22 3.95 3.92
N ARG A 215 21.10 3.27 3.86
CA ARG A 215 20.69 2.31 4.90
C ARG A 215 21.66 1.13 5.04
N LEU A 216 22.32 0.73 3.97
CA LEU A 216 23.33 -0.33 4.01
C LEU A 216 24.66 0.14 4.63
N LYS A 217 24.92 1.46 4.74
CA LYS A 217 26.12 1.99 5.44
C LYS A 217 26.15 1.62 6.93
N HIS A 218 25.00 1.46 7.57
CA HIS A 218 24.92 1.03 8.97
C HIS A 218 24.86 -0.49 9.15
N VAL A 219 24.65 -1.24 8.07
CA VAL A 219 24.67 -2.71 8.09
C VAL A 219 26.12 -3.16 8.27
N GLN A 220 26.39 -3.93 9.32
CA GLN A 220 27.69 -4.49 9.62
C GLN A 220 27.72 -6.02 9.49
N LYS A 221 26.59 -6.65 9.83
CA LYS A 221 26.45 -8.12 9.87
C LYS A 221 25.37 -8.58 8.90
N ILE A 222 25.75 -9.37 7.94
CA ILE A 222 24.91 -9.81 6.84
C ILE A 222 24.82 -11.33 6.84
N ALA A 223 23.61 -11.86 6.79
CA ALA A 223 23.36 -13.25 6.47
C ALA A 223 22.92 -13.40 5.01
N ILE A 224 23.50 -14.34 4.28
CA ILE A 224 23.06 -14.71 2.94
C ILE A 224 22.66 -16.18 2.95
N VAL A 225 21.43 -16.47 2.48
CA VAL A 225 20.96 -17.84 2.29
C VAL A 225 20.73 -18.08 0.81
N SER A 226 21.51 -18.99 0.23
CA SER A 226 21.50 -19.25 -1.21
C SER A 226 21.86 -20.70 -1.52
N GLY A 227 21.50 -21.16 -2.72
CA GLY A 227 21.95 -22.45 -3.23
C GLY A 227 23.48 -22.52 -3.36
N GLU A 228 24.03 -23.76 -3.41
CA GLU A 228 25.49 -23.99 -3.41
C GLU A 228 26.24 -23.29 -4.57
N GLU A 229 25.60 -23.16 -5.71
CA GLU A 229 26.18 -22.56 -6.91
C GLU A 229 26.35 -21.05 -6.75
N SER A 230 25.30 -20.38 -6.27
CA SER A 230 25.29 -18.93 -6.00
C SER A 230 26.18 -18.55 -4.81
N ALA A 231 26.27 -19.42 -3.80
CA ALA A 231 27.08 -19.18 -2.61
C ALA A 231 28.55 -18.91 -2.92
N LYS A 232 29.11 -19.52 -3.98
CA LYS A 232 30.48 -19.29 -4.41
C LYS A 232 30.67 -17.86 -4.93
N THR A 233 29.73 -17.38 -5.72
CA THR A 233 29.74 -16.02 -6.27
C THR A 233 29.65 -14.99 -5.16
N TRP A 234 28.70 -15.18 -4.23
CA TRP A 234 28.49 -14.27 -3.10
C TRP A 234 29.67 -14.24 -2.13
N LYS A 235 30.34 -15.38 -1.93
CA LYS A 235 31.53 -15.46 -1.10
C LYS A 235 32.70 -14.67 -1.67
N ALA A 236 32.89 -14.72 -2.98
CA ALA A 236 33.92 -13.96 -3.66
C ALA A 236 33.67 -12.46 -3.57
N ALA A 237 32.44 -12.03 -3.83
CA ALA A 237 32.02 -10.63 -3.72
C ALA A 237 32.10 -10.10 -2.27
N ALA A 238 31.67 -10.89 -1.29
CA ALA A 238 31.72 -10.54 0.13
C ALA A 238 33.16 -10.37 0.67
N SER A 239 34.14 -11.09 0.11
CA SER A 239 35.53 -11.01 0.57
C SER A 239 36.18 -9.64 0.36
N HIS A 240 35.63 -8.79 -0.48
CA HIS A 240 36.06 -7.41 -0.73
C HIS A 240 35.37 -6.38 0.18
N SER A 241 34.34 -6.79 0.93
CA SER A 241 33.64 -5.90 1.84
C SER A 241 34.28 -5.84 3.23
N ARG A 242 34.21 -4.68 3.90
CA ARG A 242 34.62 -4.52 5.31
C ARG A 242 33.59 -5.05 6.30
N LYS A 243 32.57 -5.77 5.84
CA LYS A 243 31.42 -6.22 6.63
C LYS A 243 31.52 -7.69 6.96
N THR A 244 30.91 -8.12 8.04
CA THR A 244 30.81 -9.54 8.39
C THR A 244 29.69 -10.17 7.57
N VAL A 245 30.03 -11.14 6.72
CA VAL A 245 29.08 -11.84 5.86
C VAL A 245 29.12 -13.33 6.16
N ASP A 246 28.02 -13.87 6.66
CA ASP A 246 27.84 -15.31 6.89
C ASP A 246 26.96 -15.91 5.78
N LEU A 247 27.43 -17.00 5.20
CA LEU A 247 26.75 -17.72 4.14
C LEU A 247 26.12 -19.00 4.67
N TYR A 248 24.86 -19.21 4.35
CA TYR A 248 24.08 -20.38 4.73
C TYR A 248 23.58 -21.11 3.48
N ALA A 249 23.91 -22.40 3.37
CA ALA A 249 23.35 -23.28 2.33
C ALA A 249 21.93 -23.78 2.69
N HIS A 250 21.60 -23.78 3.99
CA HIS A 250 20.33 -24.27 4.48
C HIS A 250 19.66 -23.28 5.42
N PRO A 251 18.36 -22.96 5.19
CA PRO A 251 17.59 -22.05 6.03
C PRO A 251 17.58 -22.39 7.52
N ALA A 252 17.54 -23.68 7.85
CA ALA A 252 17.49 -24.14 9.25
C ALA A 252 18.68 -23.68 10.09
N ALA A 253 19.88 -23.63 9.51
CA ALA A 253 21.08 -23.18 10.21
C ALA A 253 21.04 -21.68 10.53
N LEU A 254 20.48 -20.85 9.64
CA LEU A 254 20.24 -19.44 9.91
C LEU A 254 19.18 -19.27 11.00
N ILE A 255 18.06 -19.99 10.91
CA ILE A 255 16.96 -19.90 11.88
C ILE A 255 17.48 -20.22 13.30
N ASP A 256 18.25 -21.32 13.46
CA ASP A 256 18.85 -21.67 14.75
C ASP A 256 19.80 -20.56 15.26
N ARG A 257 20.57 -19.94 14.38
CA ARG A 257 21.47 -18.83 14.75
C ARG A 257 20.71 -17.59 15.21
N VAL A 258 19.63 -17.20 14.49
CA VAL A 258 18.82 -16.03 14.82
C VAL A 258 17.94 -16.28 16.06
N GLN A 259 17.47 -17.50 16.29
CA GLN A 259 16.76 -17.86 17.52
C GLN A 259 17.65 -17.73 18.76
N LYS A 260 18.93 -18.07 18.66
CA LYS A 260 19.91 -17.94 19.77
C LYS A 260 20.32 -16.50 20.02
N ASP A 261 20.42 -15.71 18.97
CA ASP A 261 20.79 -14.30 19.02
C ASP A 261 19.97 -13.51 17.96
N PRO A 262 18.82 -12.93 18.35
CA PRO A 262 17.99 -12.15 17.43
C PRO A 262 18.71 -10.98 16.78
N SER A 263 19.75 -10.45 17.40
CA SER A 263 20.59 -9.34 16.88
C SER A 263 21.83 -9.79 16.12
N ALA A 264 21.91 -11.07 15.76
CA ALA A 264 23.06 -11.63 15.05
C ALA A 264 23.33 -10.94 13.71
N TYR A 265 22.27 -10.47 13.03
CA TYR A 265 22.35 -9.86 11.71
C TYR A 265 21.49 -8.60 11.60
N ASP A 266 22.01 -7.63 10.83
CA ASP A 266 21.31 -6.38 10.47
C ASP A 266 20.54 -6.56 9.15
N LEU A 267 21.02 -7.49 8.29
CA LEU A 267 20.48 -7.75 6.95
C LEU A 267 20.46 -9.26 6.67
N LEU A 268 19.33 -9.74 6.16
CA LEU A 268 19.20 -11.05 5.53
C LEU A 268 18.98 -10.87 4.03
N ILE A 269 19.76 -11.57 3.25
CA ILE A 269 19.59 -11.73 1.81
C ILE A 269 19.23 -13.20 1.56
N ALA A 270 18.06 -13.46 0.98
CA ALA A 270 17.57 -14.81 0.74
C ALA A 270 17.23 -15.01 -0.73
N GLU A 271 17.70 -16.10 -1.33
CA GLU A 271 17.17 -16.55 -2.61
C GLU A 271 15.74 -17.07 -2.45
N TYR A 272 14.89 -16.82 -3.46
CA TYR A 272 13.51 -17.30 -3.45
C TYR A 272 13.44 -18.82 -3.45
N THR A 273 14.26 -19.46 -4.26
CA THR A 273 14.33 -20.94 -4.36
C THR A 273 15.40 -21.47 -3.42
N LEU A 274 14.98 -22.09 -2.33
CA LEU A 274 15.86 -22.72 -1.33
C LEU A 274 15.49 -24.20 -1.14
N PRO A 275 16.43 -25.04 -0.61
CA PRO A 275 16.22 -26.50 -0.61
C PRO A 275 15.03 -27.04 0.21
N THR A 276 14.64 -26.38 1.31
CA THR A 276 13.66 -26.92 2.27
C THR A 276 12.44 -26.04 2.49
N MET A 277 12.54 -24.77 2.14
CA MET A 277 11.45 -23.79 2.18
C MET A 277 11.75 -22.72 1.13
N ASN A 278 10.76 -21.91 0.75
CA ASN A 278 11.06 -20.78 -0.12
C ASN A 278 11.60 -19.57 0.67
N GLY A 279 12.23 -18.64 -0.04
CA GLY A 279 12.85 -17.46 0.60
C GLY A 279 11.86 -16.56 1.32
N ILE A 280 10.59 -16.51 0.89
CA ILE A 280 9.53 -15.74 1.56
C ILE A 280 9.20 -16.35 2.92
N GLU A 281 9.02 -17.66 2.98
CA GLU A 281 8.78 -18.38 4.24
C GLU A 281 9.91 -18.15 5.23
N LEU A 282 11.17 -18.16 4.74
CA LEU A 282 12.33 -17.83 5.56
C LEU A 282 12.28 -16.39 6.08
N CYS A 283 11.96 -15.43 5.21
CA CYS A 283 11.81 -14.02 5.59
C CYS A 283 10.74 -13.83 6.66
N GLU A 284 9.59 -14.50 6.54
CA GLU A 284 8.53 -14.47 7.56
C GLU A 284 9.01 -14.97 8.92
N VAL A 285 9.67 -16.12 8.93
CA VAL A 285 10.18 -16.73 10.18
C VAL A 285 11.18 -15.79 10.84
N VAL A 286 12.13 -15.26 10.07
CA VAL A 286 13.19 -14.38 10.60
C VAL A 286 12.61 -13.05 11.07
N ARG A 287 11.64 -12.46 10.35
CA ARG A 287 10.96 -11.22 10.75
C ARG A 287 10.18 -11.36 12.06
N ARG A 288 9.60 -12.54 12.32
CA ARG A 288 8.93 -12.81 13.61
C ARG A 288 9.91 -12.86 14.79
N ILE A 289 11.15 -13.31 14.57
CA ILE A 289 12.19 -13.39 15.60
C ILE A 289 12.86 -12.02 15.82
N ASN A 290 13.18 -11.33 14.72
CA ASN A 290 13.77 -9.99 14.71
C ASN A 290 12.96 -9.06 13.80
N PRO A 291 12.02 -8.26 14.34
CA PRO A 291 11.21 -7.32 13.55
C PRO A 291 12.02 -6.22 12.84
N GLU A 292 13.21 -5.89 13.34
CA GLU A 292 14.07 -4.81 12.83
C GLU A 292 15.02 -5.25 11.73
N ILE A 293 15.18 -6.57 11.52
CA ILE A 293 16.09 -7.08 10.48
C ILE A 293 15.60 -6.67 9.09
N ARG A 294 16.51 -6.30 8.23
CA ARG A 294 16.20 -6.03 6.82
C ARG A 294 16.21 -7.31 6.02
N LEU A 295 15.31 -7.38 5.04
CA LEU A 295 15.06 -8.58 4.25
C LEU A 295 15.12 -8.22 2.76
N ILE A 296 16.14 -8.75 2.06
CA ILE A 296 16.23 -8.67 0.60
C ILE A 296 15.94 -10.06 0.05
N LEU A 297 15.00 -10.15 -0.88
CA LEU A 297 14.70 -11.36 -1.61
C LEU A 297 15.30 -11.29 -3.01
N ILE A 298 15.94 -12.37 -3.45
CA ILE A 298 16.52 -12.49 -4.77
C ILE A 298 15.82 -13.63 -5.51
N ALA A 299 15.42 -13.41 -6.77
CA ALA A 299 14.88 -14.46 -7.61
C ALA A 299 15.42 -14.39 -9.05
N GLU A 300 15.30 -15.48 -9.79
CA GLU A 300 15.75 -15.54 -11.19
C GLU A 300 14.79 -14.79 -12.13
N GLN A 301 13.51 -14.73 -11.76
CA GLN A 301 12.49 -14.06 -12.57
C GLN A 301 11.58 -13.23 -11.67
N GLY A 302 11.13 -12.09 -12.20
CA GLY A 302 10.14 -11.24 -11.56
C GLY A 302 8.72 -11.82 -11.72
N GLY A 303 7.82 -11.47 -10.80
CA GLY A 303 6.40 -11.82 -10.86
C GLY A 303 5.55 -10.89 -10.03
N ALA A 304 4.26 -10.78 -10.37
CA ALA A 304 3.30 -9.92 -9.65
C ALA A 304 3.21 -10.23 -8.14
N ASP A 305 3.52 -11.47 -7.75
CA ASP A 305 3.49 -11.89 -6.36
C ASP A 305 4.56 -11.20 -5.51
N PHE A 306 5.72 -10.84 -6.08
CA PHE A 306 6.81 -10.17 -5.34
C PHE A 306 6.45 -8.72 -4.98
N GLU A 307 5.70 -8.03 -5.83
CA GLU A 307 5.15 -6.71 -5.50
C GLU A 307 4.20 -6.78 -4.31
N TRP A 308 3.42 -7.87 -4.21
CA TRP A 308 2.55 -8.09 -3.06
C TRP A 308 3.35 -8.25 -1.76
N TYR A 309 4.46 -9.00 -1.76
CA TYR A 309 5.32 -9.20 -0.58
C TYR A 309 6.02 -7.90 -0.15
N LEU A 310 6.49 -7.09 -1.10
CA LEU A 310 7.03 -5.75 -0.84
C LEU A 310 5.96 -4.84 -0.22
N ASN A 311 4.79 -4.79 -0.84
CA ASN A 311 3.70 -3.91 -0.42
C ASN A 311 3.13 -4.30 0.96
N ASN A 312 3.28 -5.56 1.38
CA ASN A 312 2.85 -6.03 2.70
C ASN A 312 3.98 -6.03 3.74
N GLY A 313 5.16 -5.49 3.42
CA GLY A 313 6.28 -5.38 4.35
C GLY A 313 6.89 -6.73 4.76
N MET A 314 6.63 -7.80 4.01
CA MET A 314 7.22 -9.12 4.26
C MET A 314 8.68 -9.15 3.88
N ILE A 315 9.05 -8.38 2.86
CA ILE A 315 10.43 -8.12 2.44
C ILE A 315 10.62 -6.61 2.27
N ASP A 316 11.83 -6.13 2.45
CA ASP A 316 12.16 -4.70 2.30
C ASP A 316 12.60 -4.36 0.87
N ARG A 317 13.16 -5.32 0.15
CA ARG A 317 13.56 -5.18 -1.26
C ARG A 317 13.46 -6.51 -1.98
N PHE A 318 13.10 -6.44 -3.26
CA PHE A 318 13.18 -7.53 -4.21
C PHE A 318 14.17 -7.16 -5.31
N MET A 319 14.98 -8.12 -5.75
CA MET A 319 15.95 -7.93 -6.83
C MET A 319 16.00 -9.18 -7.72
N LEU A 320 16.25 -8.96 -9.00
CA LEU A 320 16.61 -10.05 -9.88
C LEU A 320 18.07 -10.48 -9.60
N LYS A 321 18.37 -11.74 -9.84
CA LYS A 321 19.67 -12.32 -9.52
C LYS A 321 20.80 -11.63 -10.28
N ASP A 322 20.57 -11.26 -11.54
CA ASP A 322 21.53 -10.54 -12.37
C ASP A 322 21.73 -9.10 -11.87
N GLU A 323 20.67 -8.38 -11.56
CA GLU A 323 20.73 -7.04 -10.99
C GLU A 323 21.48 -7.02 -9.64
N PHE A 324 21.20 -8.03 -8.79
CA PHE A 324 21.86 -8.16 -7.50
C PHE A 324 23.36 -8.44 -7.67
N ALA A 325 23.77 -9.24 -8.65
CA ALA A 325 25.18 -9.53 -8.93
C ALA A 325 25.96 -8.27 -9.33
N GLU A 326 25.33 -7.38 -10.10
CA GLU A 326 25.92 -6.10 -10.52
C GLU A 326 25.99 -5.09 -9.36
N GLU A 327 24.91 -4.96 -8.60
CA GLU A 327 24.79 -3.99 -7.50
C GLU A 327 25.48 -4.44 -6.21
N PHE A 328 25.76 -5.74 -6.02
CA PHE A 328 26.27 -6.28 -4.76
C PHE A 328 27.58 -5.62 -4.31
N ALA A 329 28.51 -5.40 -5.24
CA ALA A 329 29.76 -4.73 -4.94
C ALA A 329 29.53 -3.27 -4.50
N GLU A 330 28.67 -2.53 -5.23
CA GLU A 330 28.35 -1.13 -4.92
C GLU A 330 27.56 -0.95 -3.61
N MET A 331 26.74 -1.92 -3.24
CA MET A 331 25.97 -1.89 -1.98
C MET A 331 26.84 -1.90 -0.73
N PHE A 332 28.07 -2.41 -0.85
CA PHE A 332 29.00 -2.59 0.26
C PHE A 332 30.30 -1.78 0.13
N GLU A 333 30.53 -1.11 -0.99
CA GLU A 333 31.59 -0.12 -1.18
C GLU A 333 31.16 1.22 -0.54
N GLY A 334 31.54 1.44 0.73
CA GLY A 334 31.24 2.67 1.42
C GLY A 334 31.97 2.80 2.75
#